data_74afad4f272925fad72a525ce80d13ae
#
_entry.id   74afad4f272925fad72a525ce80d13ae
#
_cell.length_a   1.000
_cell.length_b   1.000
_cell.length_c   1.000
_cell.angle_alpha   90.00
_cell.angle_beta   90.00
_cell.angle_gamma   90.00
#
_symmetry.space_group_name_H-M   'P 1'
#
loop_
_entity.id
_entity.type
_entity.pdbx_description
1 polymer ?
#
loop_
_entity_poly.entity_id
_entity_poly.type
_entity_poly.pdbx_seq_one_letter_code
_entity_poly.pdbx_strand_id
1 'polypeptide(L)'
;MRNRFVEIPTPDGAMDTFITRSEEGGPFPAVVVFMDIWGVREELFEIARRIGTVGYYCMVPDLYHRQGGIRYEYRDANNRMISLNRLDEARFNEILATRGGLTGAMVVEDTGALIDFIDDGEPASTDAMGSVGY
;
A
#
# COMPACT_ATOMS: atom_id res chain seq x y z
N MET A 1 -15.33 -2.22 -11.54
CA MET A 1 -13.98 -1.83 -11.05
C MET A 1 -12.93 -2.75 -11.62
N ARG A 2 -11.82 -2.21 -12.03
CA ARG A 2 -10.69 -2.99 -12.52
C ARG A 2 -9.63 -3.05 -11.43
N ASN A 3 -9.35 -4.25 -10.93
CA ASN A 3 -8.39 -4.51 -9.86
C ASN A 3 -7.27 -5.39 -10.39
N ARG A 4 -6.04 -5.09 -10.00
CA ARG A 4 -4.89 -5.93 -10.34
C ARG A 4 -3.76 -5.77 -9.34
N PHE A 5 -2.89 -6.79 -9.29
CA PHE A 5 -1.63 -6.72 -8.57
C PHE A 5 -0.51 -6.62 -9.60
N VAL A 6 0.42 -5.71 -9.38
CA VAL A 6 1.59 -5.54 -10.24
C VAL A 6 2.85 -5.51 -9.39
N GLU A 7 3.97 -5.89 -9.97
CA GLU A 7 5.28 -5.73 -9.37
C GLU A 7 5.93 -4.50 -9.98
N ILE A 8 6.09 -3.45 -9.17
CA ILE A 8 6.70 -2.20 -9.62
C ILE A 8 8.18 -2.22 -9.30
N PRO A 9 9.06 -2.02 -10.29
CA PRO A 9 10.50 -2.02 -10.04
C PRO A 9 10.91 -0.83 -9.19
N THR A 10 11.76 -1.08 -8.19
CA THR A 10 12.43 -0.07 -7.39
C THR A 10 13.93 -0.37 -7.41
N PRO A 11 14.80 0.59 -6.99
CA PRO A 11 16.22 0.30 -6.86
C PRO A 11 16.54 -0.88 -5.94
N ASP A 12 15.65 -1.18 -4.99
CA ASP A 12 15.84 -2.26 -4.00
C ASP A 12 15.05 -3.54 -4.32
N GLY A 13 14.46 -3.64 -5.52
CA GLY A 13 13.72 -4.81 -5.95
C GLY A 13 12.27 -4.51 -6.34
N ALA A 14 11.52 -5.56 -6.62
CA ALA A 14 10.13 -5.44 -7.03
C ALA A 14 9.22 -5.14 -5.82
N MET A 15 8.33 -4.19 -5.98
CA MET A 15 7.35 -3.79 -4.97
C MET A 15 5.96 -4.20 -5.42
N ASP A 16 5.39 -5.18 -4.72
CA ASP A 16 4.01 -5.59 -4.98
C ASP A 16 3.07 -4.42 -4.69
N THR A 17 2.17 -4.15 -5.63
CA THR A 17 1.25 -3.03 -5.51
C THR A 17 -0.13 -3.44 -6.00
N PHE A 18 -1.13 -3.20 -5.17
CA PHE A 18 -2.53 -3.36 -5.56
C PHE A 18 -2.99 -2.07 -6.24
N ILE A 19 -3.64 -2.21 -7.40
CA ILE A 19 -4.16 -1.08 -8.17
C ILE A 19 -5.64 -1.30 -8.45
N THR A 20 -6.44 -0.24 -8.24
CA THR A 20 -7.87 -0.28 -8.53
C THR A 20 -8.32 1.04 -9.14
N ARG A 21 -9.22 0.96 -10.12
CA ARG A 21 -9.80 2.10 -10.82
C ARG A 21 -11.11 1.71 -11.49
N SER A 22 -11.87 2.69 -11.96
CA SER A 22 -13.02 2.41 -12.81
C SER A 22 -12.56 1.82 -14.15
N GLU A 23 -13.42 1.00 -14.77
CA GLU A 23 -13.10 0.35 -16.04
C GLU A 23 -13.01 1.33 -17.20
N GLU A 24 -13.87 2.34 -17.18
CA GLU A 24 -13.98 3.30 -18.25
C GLU A 24 -13.68 4.71 -17.76
N GLY A 25 -13.19 5.54 -18.67
CA GLY A 25 -12.83 6.92 -18.40
C GLY A 25 -11.36 7.10 -18.13
N GLY A 26 -11.02 8.24 -17.56
CA GLY A 26 -9.65 8.61 -17.27
C GLY A 26 -9.08 9.60 -18.27
N PRO A 27 -7.83 10.00 -18.09
CA PRO A 27 -6.97 9.59 -17.00
C PRO A 27 -7.50 10.07 -15.63
N PHE A 28 -7.35 9.22 -14.62
CA PHE A 28 -7.84 9.51 -13.27
C PHE A 28 -6.72 10.10 -12.40
N PRO A 29 -7.03 11.07 -11.52
CA PRO A 29 -6.05 11.51 -10.51
C PRO A 29 -5.61 10.33 -9.65
N ALA A 30 -4.31 10.25 -9.37
CA ALA A 30 -3.74 9.16 -8.58
C ALA A 30 -3.88 9.42 -7.09
N VAL A 31 -4.23 8.36 -6.35
CA VAL A 31 -4.26 8.37 -4.88
C VAL A 31 -3.46 7.16 -4.38
N VAL A 32 -2.51 7.43 -3.48
CA VAL A 32 -1.75 6.37 -2.82
C VAL A 32 -2.36 6.12 -1.46
N VAL A 33 -2.72 4.86 -1.19
CA VAL A 33 -3.17 4.41 0.13
C VAL A 33 -1.99 3.75 0.82
N PHE A 34 -1.40 4.43 1.80
CA PHE A 34 -0.26 3.93 2.52
C PHE A 34 -0.68 2.97 3.62
N MET A 35 0.03 1.86 3.73
CA MET A 35 -0.20 0.85 4.75
C MET A 35 0.21 1.34 6.14
N ASP A 36 -0.22 0.62 7.16
CA ASP A 36 0.23 0.80 8.53
C ASP A 36 1.29 -0.26 8.90
N ILE A 37 1.60 -0.35 10.19
CA ILE A 37 2.66 -1.24 10.68
C ILE A 37 2.35 -2.73 10.48
N TRP A 38 1.08 -3.11 10.26
CA TRP A 38 0.68 -4.48 10.03
C TRP A 38 1.04 -5.01 8.63
N GLY A 39 1.42 -4.12 7.70
CA GLY A 39 1.61 -4.43 6.30
C GLY A 39 0.32 -4.27 5.49
N VAL A 40 0.37 -4.64 4.21
CA VAL A 40 -0.83 -4.58 3.36
C VAL A 40 -1.84 -5.66 3.76
N ARG A 41 -3.13 -5.33 3.64
CA ARG A 41 -4.22 -6.21 4.02
C ARG A 41 -5.49 -5.87 3.25
N GLU A 42 -6.46 -6.78 3.27
CA GLU A 42 -7.70 -6.63 2.50
C GLU A 42 -8.47 -5.36 2.86
N GLU A 43 -8.45 -4.90 4.11
CA GLU A 43 -9.11 -3.65 4.51
C GLU A 43 -8.56 -2.44 3.74
N LEU A 44 -7.27 -2.41 3.48
CA LEU A 44 -6.66 -1.33 2.69
C LEU A 44 -7.08 -1.41 1.22
N PHE A 45 -7.18 -2.61 0.68
CA PHE A 45 -7.65 -2.82 -0.69
C PHE A 45 -9.11 -2.38 -0.83
N GLU A 46 -9.93 -2.68 0.17
CA GLU A 46 -11.33 -2.27 0.21
C GLU A 46 -11.49 -0.75 0.27
N ILE A 47 -10.67 -0.08 1.08
CA ILE A 47 -10.62 1.38 1.14
C ILE A 47 -10.24 1.95 -0.23
N ALA A 48 -9.23 1.38 -0.86
CA ALA A 48 -8.79 1.81 -2.19
C ALA A 48 -9.89 1.64 -3.23
N ARG A 49 -10.63 0.52 -3.20
CA ARG A 49 -11.75 0.29 -4.12
C ARG A 49 -12.83 1.35 -3.94
N ARG A 50 -13.17 1.71 -2.71
CA ARG A 50 -14.17 2.76 -2.43
C ARG A 50 -13.73 4.10 -2.97
N ILE A 51 -12.47 4.46 -2.78
CA ILE A 51 -11.91 5.71 -3.34
C ILE A 51 -11.95 5.64 -4.87
N GLY A 52 -11.58 4.51 -5.44
CA GLY A 52 -11.58 4.31 -6.89
C GLY A 52 -12.96 4.47 -7.54
N THR A 53 -14.05 4.12 -6.82
CA THR A 53 -15.42 4.24 -7.36
C THR A 53 -15.83 5.69 -7.65
N VAL A 54 -15.20 6.68 -7.04
CA VAL A 54 -15.51 8.08 -7.25
C VAL A 54 -14.55 8.77 -8.24
N GLY A 55 -13.78 8.00 -9.00
CA GLY A 55 -13.00 8.54 -10.11
C GLY A 55 -11.51 8.70 -9.85
N TYR A 56 -10.92 7.90 -8.99
CA TYR A 56 -9.48 7.93 -8.71
C TYR A 56 -8.78 6.64 -9.14
N TYR A 57 -7.51 6.77 -9.48
CA TYR A 57 -6.61 5.65 -9.71
C TYR A 57 -5.88 5.39 -8.40
N CYS A 58 -6.23 4.31 -7.70
CA CYS A 58 -5.72 4.05 -6.36
C CYS A 58 -4.65 2.98 -6.38
N MET A 59 -3.57 3.22 -5.63
CA MET A 59 -2.45 2.30 -5.48
C MET A 59 -2.21 2.02 -4.00
N VAL A 60 -2.03 0.74 -3.67
CA VAL A 60 -1.68 0.29 -2.32
C VAL A 60 -0.35 -0.45 -2.40
N PRO A 61 0.78 0.24 -2.21
CA PRO A 61 2.09 -0.39 -2.30
C PRO A 61 2.44 -1.17 -1.04
N ASP A 62 3.15 -2.28 -1.22
CA ASP A 62 3.74 -3.02 -0.11
C ASP A 62 5.09 -2.39 0.25
N LEU A 63 5.08 -1.55 1.27
CA LEU A 63 6.29 -0.85 1.71
C LEU A 63 7.27 -1.77 2.46
N TYR A 64 6.85 -2.98 2.83
CA TYR A 64 7.74 -3.97 3.42
C TYR A 64 8.39 -4.89 2.37
N HIS A 65 8.39 -4.49 1.10
CA HIS A 65 8.94 -5.34 0.02
C HIS A 65 10.43 -5.66 0.21
N ARG A 66 11.21 -4.77 0.83
CA ARG A 66 12.63 -5.00 1.13
C ARG A 66 12.83 -6.08 2.19
N GLN A 67 11.80 -6.35 2.98
CA GLN A 67 11.80 -7.30 4.09
C GLN A 67 10.99 -8.56 3.75
N GLY A 68 10.75 -8.83 2.46
CA GLY A 68 10.03 -10.01 2.01
C GLY A 68 8.51 -9.87 1.98
N GLY A 69 8.00 -8.64 2.04
CA GLY A 69 6.55 -8.41 1.97
C GLY A 69 5.81 -8.93 3.18
N ILE A 70 6.32 -8.65 4.37
CA ILE A 70 5.78 -9.16 5.63
C ILE A 70 4.38 -8.61 5.88
N ARG A 71 3.47 -9.50 6.27
CA ARG A 71 2.11 -9.16 6.70
C ARG A 71 1.88 -9.78 8.06
N TYR A 72 1.45 -8.97 9.02
CA TYR A 72 1.19 -9.44 10.37
C TYR A 72 -0.28 -9.74 10.57
N GLU A 73 -0.56 -10.80 11.32
CA GLU A 73 -1.93 -11.13 11.71
C GLU A 73 -2.40 -10.15 12.77
N TYR A 74 -3.44 -9.40 12.47
CA TYR A 74 -4.01 -8.39 13.36
C TYR A 74 -5.37 -8.80 13.93
N ARG A 75 -5.81 -10.04 13.67
CA ARG A 75 -7.06 -10.59 14.20
C ARG A 75 -6.77 -11.84 15.00
N ASP A 76 -7.52 -12.02 16.08
CA ASP A 76 -7.44 -13.22 16.90
C ASP A 76 -8.30 -14.36 16.34
N ALA A 77 -8.36 -15.51 17.06
CA ALA A 77 -9.14 -16.67 16.63
C ALA A 77 -10.65 -16.37 16.54
N ASN A 78 -11.12 -15.33 17.23
CA ASN A 78 -12.52 -14.88 17.19
C ASN A 78 -12.78 -13.78 16.13
N ASN A 79 -11.81 -13.56 15.24
CA ASN A 79 -11.87 -12.56 14.18
C ASN A 79 -11.97 -11.12 14.70
N ARG A 80 -11.46 -10.85 15.89
CA ARG A 80 -11.41 -9.51 16.48
C ARG A 80 -10.03 -8.89 16.27
N MET A 81 -10.00 -7.59 16.05
CA MET A 81 -8.73 -6.88 15.92
C MET A 81 -7.92 -6.96 17.20
N ILE A 82 -6.63 -7.24 17.05
CA ILE A 82 -5.67 -7.28 18.15
C ILE A 82 -5.05 -5.89 18.27
N SER A 83 -5.16 -5.30 19.45
CA SER A 83 -4.48 -4.04 19.78
C SER A 83 -2.98 -4.32 19.99
N LEU A 84 -2.12 -3.41 19.53
CA LEU A 84 -0.66 -3.54 19.70
C LEU A 84 -0.25 -3.78 21.13
N ASN A 85 -0.91 -3.12 22.07
CA ASN A 85 -0.58 -3.24 23.51
C ASN A 85 -1.07 -4.56 24.13
N ARG A 86 -1.80 -5.37 23.37
CA ARG A 86 -2.26 -6.70 23.83
C ARG A 86 -1.45 -7.85 23.23
N LEU A 87 -0.50 -7.54 22.36
CA LEU A 87 0.42 -8.53 21.84
C LEU A 87 1.41 -8.93 22.93
N ASP A 88 1.92 -10.18 22.85
CA ASP A 88 3.05 -10.55 23.69
C ASP A 88 4.29 -9.71 23.33
N GLU A 89 5.25 -9.66 24.24
CA GLU A 89 6.43 -8.82 24.09
C GLU A 89 7.26 -9.20 22.86
N ALA A 90 7.42 -10.48 22.58
CA ALA A 90 8.20 -10.94 21.45
C ALA A 90 7.58 -10.52 20.12
N ARG A 91 6.25 -10.65 19.98
CA ARG A 91 5.52 -10.26 18.79
C ARG A 91 5.53 -8.74 18.59
N PHE A 92 5.31 -8.00 19.65
CA PHE A 92 5.36 -6.55 19.65
C PHE A 92 6.73 -6.05 19.18
N ASN A 93 7.80 -6.60 19.74
CA ASN A 93 9.17 -6.23 19.37
C ASN A 93 9.49 -6.59 17.93
N GLU A 94 8.99 -7.72 17.43
CA GLU A 94 9.14 -8.12 16.03
C GLU A 94 8.51 -7.10 15.07
N ILE A 95 7.29 -6.67 15.38
CA ILE A 95 6.58 -5.66 14.57
C ILE A 95 7.31 -4.33 14.60
N LEU A 96 7.79 -3.90 15.77
CA LEU A 96 8.55 -2.66 15.88
C LEU A 96 9.87 -2.72 15.11
N ALA A 97 10.54 -3.88 15.11
CA ALA A 97 11.77 -4.06 14.35
C ALA A 97 11.51 -3.97 12.84
N THR A 98 10.43 -4.57 12.36
CA THR A 98 10.02 -4.49 10.96
C THR A 98 9.72 -3.05 10.56
N ARG A 99 8.95 -2.33 11.36
CA ARG A 99 8.68 -0.92 11.16
C ARG A 99 9.96 -0.09 11.15
N GLY A 100 10.89 -0.38 12.07
CA GLY A 100 12.17 0.31 12.17
C GLY A 100 13.06 0.12 10.94
N GLY A 101 12.86 -0.96 10.17
CA GLY A 101 13.54 -1.21 8.91
C GLY A 101 13.01 -0.40 7.72
N LEU A 102 11.91 0.32 7.91
CA LEU A 102 11.33 1.18 6.88
C LEU A 102 11.60 2.64 7.24
N THR A 103 12.41 3.31 6.45
CA THR A 103 12.76 4.73 6.67
C THR A 103 11.89 5.65 5.82
N GLY A 104 11.81 6.93 6.20
CA GLY A 104 11.15 7.95 5.40
C GLY A 104 11.75 8.06 3.99
N ALA A 105 13.07 7.96 3.87
CA ALA A 105 13.75 7.99 2.58
C ALA A 105 13.29 6.83 1.67
N MET A 106 13.10 5.63 2.22
CA MET A 106 12.60 4.49 1.48
C MET A 106 11.16 4.72 0.99
N VAL A 107 10.31 5.31 1.82
CA VAL A 107 8.93 5.64 1.42
C VAL A 107 8.92 6.65 0.27
N VAL A 108 9.77 7.67 0.32
CA VAL A 108 9.90 8.66 -0.76
C VAL A 108 10.38 7.99 -2.04
N GLU A 109 11.37 7.12 -1.96
CA GLU A 109 11.89 6.35 -3.10
C GLU A 109 10.81 5.47 -3.72
N ASP A 110 10.05 4.76 -2.89
CA ASP A 110 8.95 3.90 -3.36
C ASP A 110 7.85 4.73 -4.01
N THR A 111 7.52 5.88 -3.45
CA THR A 111 6.53 6.80 -4.05
C THR A 111 7.00 7.31 -5.41
N GLY A 112 8.29 7.60 -5.54
CA GLY A 112 8.88 7.96 -6.83
C GLY A 112 8.72 6.84 -7.87
N ALA A 113 8.91 5.59 -7.46
CA ALA A 113 8.71 4.44 -8.34
C ALA A 113 7.23 4.31 -8.79
N LEU A 114 6.27 4.60 -7.92
CA LEU A 114 4.85 4.63 -8.28
C LEU A 114 4.56 5.71 -9.33
N ILE A 115 5.13 6.89 -9.17
CA ILE A 115 4.97 8.00 -10.11
C ILE A 115 5.52 7.62 -11.48
N ASP A 116 6.73 7.03 -11.52
CA ASP A 116 7.36 6.58 -12.77
C ASP A 116 6.51 5.51 -13.47
N PHE A 117 5.93 4.60 -12.70
CA PHE A 117 5.03 3.57 -13.23
C PHE A 117 3.80 4.19 -13.89
N ILE A 118 3.20 5.19 -13.26
CA ILE A 118 2.03 5.91 -13.80
C ILE A 118 2.41 6.63 -15.08
N ASP A 119 3.53 7.34 -15.08
CA ASP A 119 3.99 8.14 -16.22
C ASP A 119 4.38 7.27 -17.43
N ASP A 120 4.62 5.98 -17.22
CA ASP A 120 4.97 5.02 -18.29
C ASP A 120 3.73 4.42 -18.97
N GLY A 121 2.59 5.12 -19.00
CA GLY A 121 1.45 4.78 -19.82
C GLY A 121 0.20 4.30 -19.09
N GLU A 122 0.11 4.49 -17.77
CA GLU A 122 -1.10 4.16 -17.03
C GLU A 122 -2.19 5.23 -17.22
N PRO A 123 -3.49 4.86 -17.13
CA PRO A 123 -4.59 5.82 -17.29
C PRO A 123 -4.80 6.64 -16.00
N ALA A 124 -3.74 7.27 -15.52
CA ALA A 124 -3.71 8.05 -14.30
C ALA A 124 -2.93 9.33 -14.51
N SER A 125 -3.26 10.33 -13.71
CA SER A 125 -2.60 11.64 -13.74
C SER A 125 -1.84 11.87 -12.44
N THR A 126 -0.61 12.35 -12.57
CA THR A 126 0.21 12.79 -11.44
C THR A 126 0.21 14.30 -11.26
N ASP A 127 -0.54 15.04 -12.09
CA ASP A 127 -0.65 16.50 -11.99
C ASP A 127 -1.26 16.96 -10.67
N ALA A 128 -2.18 16.14 -10.14
CA ALA A 128 -2.76 16.34 -8.83
C ALA A 128 -2.87 14.97 -8.17
N MET A 129 -2.02 14.69 -7.20
CA MET A 129 -2.01 13.43 -6.47
C MET A 129 -2.43 13.63 -5.02
N GLY A 130 -3.07 12.62 -4.48
CA GLY A 130 -3.41 12.57 -3.07
C GLY A 130 -2.84 11.33 -2.39
N SER A 131 -2.87 11.34 -1.08
CA SER A 131 -2.50 10.18 -0.29
C SER A 131 -3.38 10.05 0.95
N VAL A 132 -3.55 8.82 1.40
CA VAL A 132 -4.26 8.48 2.63
C VAL A 132 -3.34 7.55 3.41
N GLY A 133 -3.15 7.83 4.71
CA GLY A 133 -2.31 7.03 5.59
C GLY A 133 -3.09 6.51 6.78
N TYR A 134 -2.69 5.34 7.29
CA TYR A 134 -3.33 4.68 8.44
C TYR A 134 -2.35 4.25 9.52
#